data_fdf707632820ddafddb82f42d7636627
#
_entry.id   fdf707632820ddafddb82f42d7636627
#
_cell.length_a   1.000
_cell.length_b   1.000
_cell.length_c   1.000
_cell.angle_alpha   90.00
_cell.angle_beta   90.00
_cell.angle_gamma   90.00
#
_symmetry.space_group_name_H-M   'P 1'
#
loop_
_entity.id
_entity.type
_entity.pdbx_description
1 polymer ?
#
loop_
_entity_poly.entity_id
_entity_poly.type
_entity_poly.pdbx_seq_one_letter_code
_entity_poly.pdbx_strand_id
1 'polypeptide(L)'
;PPTAPTRLTVTRQPDGYTHLSWMPATDNDKRNVPTYVIYGSDTYPVDTSNPENIIAQRVEGTEYTYAPVRFWTAKRYFAVTAVDRCGNESEACR
;
A
#
# COMPACT_ATOMS: atom_id res chain seq x y z
N PRO A 1 13.06 3.17 11.11
CA PRO A 1 11.87 3.07 10.26
C PRO A 1 10.72 2.39 10.99
N PRO A 2 9.49 2.60 10.56
CA PRO A 2 8.36 1.90 11.16
C PRO A 2 8.38 0.41 10.81
N THR A 3 7.61 -0.38 11.55
CA THR A 3 7.41 -1.77 11.18
C THR A 3 6.58 -1.85 9.89
N ALA A 4 6.67 -3.00 9.20
CA ALA A 4 5.81 -3.22 8.04
C ALA A 4 4.35 -3.31 8.50
N PRO A 5 3.39 -2.82 7.69
CA PRO A 5 2.00 -3.17 7.91
C PRO A 5 1.81 -4.67 7.72
N THR A 6 0.72 -5.22 8.24
CA THR A 6 0.46 -6.66 8.17
C THR A 6 -0.94 -6.92 7.65
N ARG A 7 -1.20 -8.16 7.26
CA ARG A 7 -2.53 -8.65 6.88
C ARG A 7 -3.16 -7.82 5.76
N LEU A 8 -2.41 -7.58 4.70
CA LEU A 8 -2.97 -6.93 3.52
C LEU A 8 -4.07 -7.82 2.94
N THR A 9 -5.26 -7.26 2.83
CA THR A 9 -6.42 -7.91 2.26
C THR A 9 -6.83 -7.16 1.01
N VAL A 10 -6.97 -7.89 -0.08
CA VAL A 10 -7.33 -7.34 -1.39
C VAL A 10 -8.70 -7.91 -1.77
N THR A 11 -9.69 -7.05 -1.91
CA THR A 11 -11.05 -7.45 -2.25
C THR A 11 -11.46 -6.78 -3.56
N ARG A 12 -11.65 -7.58 -4.59
CA ARG A 12 -12.13 -7.06 -5.88
C ARG A 12 -13.63 -6.94 -5.83
N GLN A 13 -14.14 -5.78 -6.23
CA GLN A 13 -15.56 -5.47 -6.16
C GLN A 13 -16.19 -5.59 -7.54
N PRO A 14 -17.52 -5.89 -7.62
CA PRO A 14 -18.20 -6.03 -8.91
C PRO A 14 -18.21 -4.75 -9.74
N ASP A 15 -18.02 -3.59 -9.11
CA ASP A 15 -17.98 -2.30 -9.80
C ASP A 15 -16.63 -2.02 -10.49
N GLY A 16 -15.69 -2.95 -10.42
CA GLY A 16 -14.36 -2.80 -11.01
C GLY A 16 -13.33 -2.18 -10.07
N TYR A 17 -13.72 -1.76 -8.89
CA TYR A 17 -12.82 -1.21 -7.90
C TYR A 17 -12.20 -2.32 -7.07
N THR A 18 -11.02 -2.07 -6.52
CA THR A 18 -10.33 -3.00 -5.63
C THR A 18 -10.14 -2.32 -4.29
N HIS A 19 -10.68 -2.92 -3.24
CA HIS A 19 -10.54 -2.42 -1.89
C HIS A 19 -9.35 -3.09 -1.21
N LEU A 20 -8.48 -2.29 -0.63
CA LEU A 20 -7.30 -2.75 0.10
C LEU A 20 -7.47 -2.36 1.56
N SER A 21 -7.15 -3.29 2.45
CA SER A 21 -7.09 -3.01 3.88
C SER A 21 -5.90 -3.74 4.49
N TRP A 22 -5.38 -3.20 5.59
CA TRP A 22 -4.24 -3.77 6.28
C TRP A 22 -4.29 -3.40 7.75
N MET A 23 -3.45 -4.05 8.54
CA MET A 23 -3.28 -3.70 9.94
C MET A 23 -2.19 -2.64 10.06
N PRO A 24 -2.32 -1.71 11.00
CA PRO A 24 -1.41 -0.57 11.07
C PRO A 24 0.01 -0.98 11.41
N ALA A 25 0.96 -0.24 10.83
CA ALA A 25 2.36 -0.29 11.22
C ALA A 25 2.54 0.43 12.56
N THR A 26 3.64 0.11 13.24
CA THR A 26 4.02 0.80 14.47
C THR A 26 5.36 1.50 14.29
N ASP A 27 5.56 2.57 15.05
CA ASP A 27 6.83 3.26 15.10
C ASP A 27 7.32 3.23 16.56
N ASN A 28 8.64 3.31 16.76
CA ASN A 28 9.23 3.37 18.09
C ASN A 28 8.74 4.59 18.85
N ASP A 29 8.46 5.68 18.17
CA ASP A 29 7.83 6.84 18.76
C ASP A 29 6.32 6.77 18.56
N LYS A 30 5.60 6.45 19.61
CA LYS A 30 4.14 6.28 19.57
C LYS A 30 3.39 7.55 19.18
N ARG A 31 4.04 8.72 19.20
CA ARG A 31 3.44 9.96 18.75
C ARG A 31 3.46 10.12 17.25
N ASN A 32 4.24 9.30 16.56
CA ASN A 32 4.33 9.33 15.12
C ASN A 32 3.35 8.32 14.53
N VAL A 33 2.37 8.82 13.79
CA VAL A 33 1.45 7.97 13.04
C VAL A 33 2.02 7.87 11.63
N PRO A 34 2.41 6.68 11.17
CA PRO A 34 2.96 6.55 9.82
C PRO A 34 1.88 6.76 8.77
N THR A 35 2.31 7.19 7.59
CA THR A 35 1.48 7.14 6.39
C THR A 35 1.89 5.93 5.56
N TYR A 36 1.14 5.65 4.51
CA TYR A 36 1.36 4.44 3.73
C TYR A 36 1.56 4.75 2.26
N VAL A 37 2.33 3.90 1.60
CA VAL A 37 2.50 3.94 0.15
C VAL A 37 1.88 2.67 -0.41
N ILE A 38 1.03 2.83 -1.41
CA ILE A 38 0.37 1.72 -2.08
C ILE A 38 1.08 1.48 -3.40
N TYR A 39 1.51 0.25 -3.63
CA TYR A 39 2.15 -0.18 -4.87
C TYR A 39 1.26 -1.20 -5.57
N GLY A 40 1.33 -1.22 -6.88
CA GLY A 40 0.63 -2.23 -7.67
C GLY A 40 1.38 -2.57 -8.93
N SER A 41 1.29 -3.82 -9.36
CA SER A 41 1.90 -4.26 -10.62
C SER A 41 1.17 -5.49 -11.16
N ASP A 42 1.54 -5.88 -12.37
CA ASP A 42 1.01 -7.09 -13.01
C ASP A 42 1.86 -8.31 -12.74
N THR A 43 2.98 -8.14 -12.04
CA THR A 43 3.90 -9.22 -11.70
C THR A 43 4.03 -9.36 -10.20
N TYR A 44 4.28 -10.58 -9.73
CA TYR A 44 4.44 -10.88 -8.32
C TYR A 44 5.85 -11.40 -8.06
N PRO A 45 6.50 -10.95 -6.99
CA PRO A 45 6.06 -9.94 -6.03
C PRO A 45 6.18 -8.53 -6.61
N VAL A 46 5.37 -7.61 -6.08
CA VAL A 46 5.44 -6.21 -6.48
C VAL A 46 6.79 -5.64 -6.07
N ASP A 47 7.48 -5.03 -7.02
CA ASP A 47 8.78 -4.40 -6.78
C ASP A 47 8.55 -3.00 -6.20
N THR A 48 8.75 -2.86 -4.90
CA THR A 48 8.56 -1.59 -4.20
C THR A 48 9.73 -0.63 -4.36
N SER A 49 10.79 -1.05 -5.04
CA SER A 49 11.88 -0.15 -5.40
C SER A 49 11.64 0.56 -6.73
N ASN A 50 10.62 0.14 -7.49
CA ASN A 50 10.29 0.75 -8.76
C ASN A 50 9.21 1.82 -8.57
N PRO A 51 9.54 3.11 -8.74
CA PRO A 51 8.56 4.18 -8.54
C PRO A 51 7.38 4.14 -9.52
N GLU A 52 7.51 3.47 -10.65
CA GLU A 52 6.40 3.32 -11.59
C GLU A 52 5.28 2.45 -11.00
N ASN A 53 5.57 1.65 -9.98
CA ASN A 53 4.57 0.82 -9.33
C ASN A 53 3.79 1.56 -8.24
N ILE A 54 4.14 2.81 -7.95
CA ILE A 54 3.45 3.59 -6.92
C ILE A 54 2.06 3.96 -7.44
N ILE A 55 1.03 3.57 -6.68
CA ILE A 55 -0.35 3.94 -6.96
C ILE A 55 -0.74 5.18 -6.16
N ALA A 56 -0.36 5.22 -4.88
CA ALA A 56 -0.72 6.32 -4.00
C ALA A 56 0.33 6.46 -2.91
N GLN A 57 0.55 7.69 -2.46
CA GLN A 57 1.49 8.02 -1.38
C GLN A 57 0.76 8.82 -0.32
N ARG A 58 1.35 8.88 0.88
CA ARG A 58 0.83 9.67 1.99
C ARG A 58 -0.60 9.28 2.35
N VAL A 59 -0.90 8.00 2.20
CA VAL A 59 -2.22 7.49 2.54
C VAL A 59 -2.34 7.44 4.05
N GLU A 60 -3.36 8.08 4.58
CA GLU A 60 -3.68 8.04 6.00
C GLU A 60 -4.71 6.96 6.26
N GLY A 61 -4.61 6.31 7.43
CA GLY A 61 -5.50 5.21 7.77
C GLY A 61 -5.04 3.89 7.15
N THR A 62 -5.86 2.88 7.25
CA THR A 62 -5.48 1.50 6.91
C THR A 62 -6.35 0.91 5.81
N GLU A 63 -6.91 1.75 4.96
CA GLU A 63 -7.75 1.32 3.85
C GLU A 63 -7.50 2.21 2.64
N TYR A 64 -7.64 1.63 1.46
CA TYR A 64 -7.52 2.37 0.22
C TYR A 64 -8.36 1.68 -0.86
N THR A 65 -9.09 2.45 -1.64
CA THR A 65 -9.84 1.92 -2.77
C THR A 65 -9.12 2.28 -4.06
N TYR A 66 -8.66 1.26 -4.76
CA TYR A 66 -7.99 1.42 -6.05
C TYR A 66 -9.04 1.46 -7.15
N ALA A 67 -9.04 2.56 -7.90
CA ALA A 67 -9.93 2.76 -9.04
C ALA A 67 -9.07 2.87 -10.30
N PRO A 68 -8.95 1.81 -11.10
CA PRO A 68 -8.15 1.88 -12.32
C PRO A 68 -8.82 2.82 -13.32
N VAL A 69 -8.00 3.56 -14.06
CA VAL A 69 -8.50 4.47 -15.10
C VAL A 69 -9.25 3.68 -16.17
N ARG A 70 -8.74 2.50 -16.49
CA ARG A 70 -9.35 1.59 -17.48
C ARG A 70 -9.23 0.18 -16.94
N PHE A 71 -10.26 -0.65 -17.15
CA PHE A 71 -10.26 -1.99 -16.57
C PHE A 71 -9.10 -2.87 -17.07
N TRP A 72 -8.63 -2.66 -18.30
CA TRP A 72 -7.51 -3.45 -18.83
C TRP A 72 -6.15 -2.97 -18.34
N THR A 73 -6.09 -1.84 -17.64
CA THR A 73 -4.87 -1.37 -17.00
C THR A 73 -4.86 -1.65 -15.50
N ALA A 74 -5.89 -2.34 -15.01
CA ALA A 74 -5.99 -2.66 -13.59
C ALA A 74 -4.84 -3.55 -13.15
N LYS A 75 -4.21 -3.19 -12.02
CA LYS A 75 -3.13 -3.99 -11.45
C LYS A 75 -3.69 -5.23 -10.77
N ARG A 76 -2.91 -6.31 -10.77
CA ARG A 76 -3.31 -7.58 -10.18
C ARG A 76 -2.75 -7.79 -8.78
N TYR A 77 -1.58 -7.26 -8.51
CA TYR A 77 -0.85 -7.51 -7.27
C TYR A 77 -0.58 -6.18 -6.59
N PHE A 78 -0.61 -6.19 -5.26
CA PHE A 78 -0.46 -4.98 -4.48
C PHE A 78 0.53 -5.20 -3.35
N ALA A 79 1.11 -4.10 -2.87
CA ALA A 79 1.97 -4.09 -1.71
C ALA A 79 1.78 -2.77 -0.98
N VAL A 80 1.95 -2.78 0.33
CA VAL A 80 1.81 -1.59 1.17
C VAL A 80 3.03 -1.48 2.04
N THR A 81 3.61 -0.28 2.08
CA THR A 81 4.69 0.06 3.01
C THR A 81 4.23 1.17 3.92
N ALA A 82 4.90 1.32 5.05
CA ALA A 82 4.68 2.43 5.97
C ALA A 82 5.87 3.38 5.90
N VAL A 83 5.60 4.68 6.04
CA VAL A 83 6.63 5.72 5.99
C VAL A 83 6.47 6.60 7.22
N ASP A 84 7.58 6.85 7.93
CA ASP A 84 7.58 7.71 9.10
C ASP A 84 7.75 9.19 8.69
N ARG A 85 7.80 10.07 9.68
CA ARG A 85 7.93 11.51 9.45
C ARG A 85 9.24 11.89 8.79
N CYS A 86 10.28 11.10 8.98
CA CYS A 86 11.60 11.35 8.42
C CYS A 86 11.77 10.79 7.02
N GLY A 87 10.72 10.14 6.48
CA GLY A 87 10.76 9.56 5.15
C GLY A 87 11.32 8.15 5.09
N ASN A 88 11.51 7.49 6.24
CA ASN A 88 12.00 6.11 6.26
C ASN A 88 10.86 5.15 5.94
N GLU A 89 11.07 4.31 4.94
CA GLU A 89 10.07 3.37 4.47
C GLU A 89 10.32 1.99 5.06
N SER A 90 9.24 1.31 5.46
CA SER A 90 9.29 -0.05 6.01
C SER A 90 9.45 -1.09 4.93
N GLU A 91 9.66 -2.35 5.35
CA GLU A 91 9.46 -3.50 4.48
C GLU A 91 8.02 -3.54 3.98
N ALA A 92 7.81 -4.20 2.86
CA ALA A 92 6.49 -4.27 2.25
C ALA A 92 5.64 -5.40 2.84
N CYS A 93 4.36 -5.14 2.98
CA CYS A 93 3.33 -6.15 3.17
C CYS A 93 2.70 -6.45 1.81
N ARG A 94 2.63 -7.72 1.46
CA ARG A 94 2.08 -8.14 0.18
C ARG A 94 0.92 -9.09 0.34
#